data_6d19993c991a8630f61c09e45c3c7954
#
_entry.id   6d19993c991a8630f61c09e45c3c7954
#
_cell.length_a   1.000
_cell.length_b   1.000
_cell.length_c   1.000
_cell.angle_alpha   90.00
_cell.angle_beta   90.00
_cell.angle_gamma   90.00
#
_symmetry.space_group_name_H-M   'P 1'
#
loop_
_entity.id
_entity.type
_entity.pdbx_description
1 polymer ?
#
loop_
_entity_poly.entity_id
_entity_poly.type
_entity_poly.pdbx_seq_one_letter_code
_entity_poly.pdbx_strand_id
1 'polypeptide(L)'
;MMHNISSAQTDADNFYRSDAVTAEKVSFPNQYKMKVGANLFRPKEMKPGEKRPAIIVGHPMGAVKEQAANLYAIKMAERGFVTLAIDLSFWGDSEGEPRNTVSPEIYAEDFSAAADFLGTREFVERSGIGAIGICGSGSFAVSAAKIDPRLKAVATVSMY
;
A
#
# COMPACT_ATOMS: atom_id res chain seq x y z
N MET A 1 10.12 5.90 -21.74
CA MET A 1 11.33 6.26 -20.97
C MET A 1 11.18 5.66 -19.59
N MET A 2 11.88 4.57 -19.33
CA MET A 2 11.87 3.96 -17.98
C MET A 2 12.68 4.86 -17.06
N HIS A 3 12.03 5.53 -16.12
CA HIS A 3 12.73 6.19 -15.04
C HIS A 3 13.26 5.11 -14.10
N ASN A 4 14.55 4.89 -14.23
CA ASN A 4 15.31 4.11 -13.26
C ASN A 4 15.15 4.80 -11.91
N ILE A 5 14.41 4.20 -10.99
CA ILE A 5 14.33 4.68 -9.61
C ILE A 5 15.70 4.41 -9.00
N SER A 6 16.60 5.38 -9.12
CA SER A 6 17.72 5.49 -8.21
C SER A 6 17.13 5.79 -6.84
N SER A 7 16.84 4.74 -6.08
CA SER A 7 16.48 4.89 -4.68
C SER A 7 17.67 5.53 -3.97
N ALA A 8 17.52 6.75 -3.51
CA ALA A 8 18.32 7.15 -2.36
C ALA A 8 18.08 6.06 -1.32
N GLN A 9 19.08 5.23 -1.08
CA GLN A 9 19.06 4.20 -0.04
C GLN A 9 18.83 4.92 1.27
N THR A 10 17.63 4.84 1.81
CA THR A 10 17.37 5.28 3.18
C THR A 10 17.70 4.11 4.10
N ASP A 11 18.24 4.37 5.27
CA ASP A 11 18.53 3.36 6.30
C ASP A 11 17.28 2.58 6.74
N ALA A 12 16.11 3.04 6.28
CA ALA A 12 14.80 2.43 6.56
C ALA A 12 14.41 1.29 5.60
N ASP A 13 15.14 1.07 4.51
CA ASP A 13 14.78 0.08 3.48
C ASP A 13 15.02 -1.36 3.97
N ASN A 14 14.08 -2.29 3.70
CA ASN A 14 14.27 -3.71 4.00
C ASN A 14 15.26 -4.40 3.04
N PHE A 15 15.72 -3.73 1.98
CA PHE A 15 16.66 -4.21 0.96
C PHE A 15 16.19 -5.42 0.13
N TYR A 16 15.01 -5.97 0.38
CA TYR A 16 14.47 -7.06 -0.44
C TYR A 16 14.05 -6.54 -1.82
N ARG A 17 14.48 -7.24 -2.84
CA ARG A 17 14.14 -6.98 -4.25
C ARG A 17 13.75 -8.29 -4.93
N SER A 18 12.95 -8.17 -5.99
CA SER A 18 12.51 -9.33 -6.77
C SER A 18 12.60 -9.00 -8.25
N ASP A 19 13.26 -9.88 -9.00
CA ASP A 19 13.34 -9.76 -10.47
C ASP A 19 12.00 -10.12 -11.16
N ALA A 20 11.09 -10.77 -10.44
CA ALA A 20 9.77 -11.15 -10.95
C ALA A 20 8.72 -10.02 -10.82
N VAL A 21 9.08 -8.88 -10.20
CA VAL A 21 8.15 -7.82 -9.84
C VAL A 21 8.63 -6.48 -10.41
N THR A 22 7.69 -5.68 -10.92
CA THR A 22 7.93 -4.26 -11.23
C THR A 22 7.54 -3.40 -10.04
N ALA A 23 8.25 -2.29 -9.83
CA ALA A 23 7.96 -1.33 -8.76
C ALA A 23 7.82 0.08 -9.35
N GLU A 24 6.82 0.82 -8.89
CA GLU A 24 6.53 2.19 -9.30
C GLU A 24 6.14 3.02 -8.08
N LYS A 25 6.76 4.20 -7.91
CA LYS A 25 6.30 5.17 -6.91
C LYS A 25 5.05 5.88 -7.42
N VAL A 26 4.01 5.87 -6.60
CA VAL A 26 2.73 6.52 -6.91
C VAL A 26 2.27 7.37 -5.73
N SER A 27 1.32 8.25 -5.99
CA SER A 27 0.62 8.98 -4.93
C SER A 27 -0.81 9.30 -5.34
N PHE A 28 -1.67 9.46 -4.36
CA PHE A 28 -3.08 9.78 -4.56
C PHE A 28 -3.60 10.58 -3.36
N PRO A 29 -4.62 11.41 -3.52
CA PRO A 29 -5.21 12.15 -2.41
C PRO A 29 -6.16 11.25 -1.60
N ASN A 30 -6.21 11.45 -0.27
CA ASN A 30 -7.30 10.98 0.57
C ASN A 30 -8.44 12.01 0.61
N GLN A 31 -9.55 11.72 1.32
CA GLN A 31 -10.69 12.65 1.40
C GLN A 31 -10.34 13.99 2.05
N TYR A 32 -9.30 14.03 2.84
CA TYR A 32 -8.80 15.28 3.47
C TYR A 32 -7.86 16.07 2.55
N LYS A 33 -7.73 15.64 1.29
CA LYS A 33 -6.83 16.21 0.27
C LYS A 33 -5.34 16.13 0.62
N MET A 34 -4.98 15.29 1.58
CA MET A 34 -3.58 14.98 1.85
C MET A 34 -3.11 13.93 0.84
N LYS A 35 -1.92 14.13 0.30
CA LYS A 35 -1.28 13.15 -0.58
C LYS A 35 -0.82 11.95 0.25
N VAL A 36 -1.24 10.76 -0.17
CA VAL A 36 -0.75 9.47 0.33
C VAL A 36 0.32 8.96 -0.62
N GLY A 37 1.53 8.77 -0.12
CA GLY A 37 2.65 8.20 -0.88
C GLY A 37 2.61 6.67 -0.84
N ALA A 38 2.91 6.02 -1.95
CA ALA A 38 2.86 4.57 -2.03
C ALA A 38 3.86 4.00 -3.04
N ASN A 39 4.17 2.72 -2.88
CA ASN A 39 4.87 1.91 -3.87
C ASN A 39 3.92 0.86 -4.43
N LEU A 40 3.70 0.91 -5.73
CA LEU A 40 2.88 -0.05 -6.49
C LEU A 40 3.79 -1.14 -7.04
N PHE A 41 3.44 -2.40 -6.77
CA PHE A 41 4.16 -3.56 -7.30
C PHE A 41 3.23 -4.40 -8.16
N ARG A 42 3.75 -4.91 -9.27
CA ARG A 42 3.02 -5.79 -10.19
C ARG A 42 3.90 -6.96 -10.62
N PRO A 43 3.34 -8.17 -10.80
CA PRO A 43 4.04 -9.26 -11.46
C PRO A 43 4.50 -8.84 -12.86
N LYS A 44 5.75 -9.08 -13.22
CA LYS A 44 6.27 -8.79 -14.58
C LYS A 44 5.59 -9.62 -15.67
N GLU A 45 5.09 -10.79 -15.30
CA GLU A 45 4.45 -11.73 -16.22
C GLU A 45 3.02 -11.33 -16.66
N MET A 46 2.46 -10.28 -16.08
CA MET A 46 1.12 -9.82 -16.45
C MET A 46 1.02 -9.45 -17.92
N LYS A 47 0.03 -10.03 -18.60
CA LYS A 47 -0.25 -9.75 -20.00
C LYS A 47 -1.02 -8.43 -20.16
N PRO A 48 -0.90 -7.77 -21.31
CA PRO A 48 -1.74 -6.63 -21.63
C PRO A 48 -3.24 -6.97 -21.49
N GLY A 49 -4.00 -6.14 -20.78
CA GLY A 49 -5.43 -6.34 -20.52
C GLY A 49 -5.77 -7.34 -19.41
N GLU A 50 -4.78 -8.02 -18.85
CA GLU A 50 -4.99 -8.91 -17.72
C GLU A 50 -5.28 -8.12 -16.44
N LYS A 51 -6.25 -8.60 -15.65
CA LYS A 51 -6.59 -8.02 -14.34
C LYS A 51 -6.22 -9.01 -13.24
N ARG A 52 -5.72 -8.49 -12.14
CA ARG A 52 -5.38 -9.27 -10.95
C ARG A 52 -6.03 -8.69 -9.71
N PRO A 53 -6.35 -9.50 -8.71
CA PRO A 53 -6.75 -9.01 -7.41
C PRO A 53 -5.62 -8.18 -6.79
N ALA A 54 -5.98 -7.22 -5.94
CA ALA A 54 -5.03 -6.28 -5.37
C ALA A 54 -5.00 -6.32 -3.85
N ILE A 55 -3.85 -6.01 -3.26
CA ILE A 55 -3.65 -5.98 -1.81
C ILE A 55 -2.99 -4.65 -1.41
N ILE A 56 -3.63 -3.94 -0.50
CA ILE A 56 -3.08 -2.75 0.15
C ILE A 56 -2.30 -3.22 1.38
N VAL A 57 -1.07 -2.76 1.54
CA VAL A 57 -0.23 -3.13 2.68
C VAL A 57 0.13 -1.90 3.49
N GLY A 58 -0.31 -1.89 4.76
CA GLY A 58 0.01 -0.84 5.73
C GLY A 58 1.17 -1.23 6.64
N HIS A 59 2.04 -0.26 6.93
CA HIS A 59 3.24 -0.43 7.75
C HIS A 59 2.93 -0.43 9.26
N PRO A 60 3.85 -0.92 10.12
CA PRO A 60 3.75 -0.78 11.57
C PRO A 60 3.69 0.69 11.99
N MET A 61 3.07 0.96 13.15
CA MET A 61 3.05 2.32 13.72
C MET A 61 4.48 2.83 13.92
N GLY A 62 4.74 4.06 13.50
CA GLY A 62 6.08 4.67 13.58
C GLY A 62 7.07 4.19 12.51
N ALA A 63 6.62 3.40 11.55
CA ALA A 63 7.42 2.93 10.42
C ALA A 63 7.10 3.71 9.13
N VAL A 64 7.69 3.27 8.02
CA VAL A 64 7.40 3.74 6.66
C VAL A 64 7.26 2.53 5.73
N LYS A 65 6.68 2.74 4.55
CA LYS A 65 6.41 1.68 3.57
C LYS A 65 7.65 0.91 3.10
N GLU A 66 8.82 1.55 3.07
CA GLU A 66 10.08 0.94 2.64
C GLU A 66 10.53 -0.20 3.55
N GLN A 67 10.03 -0.27 4.77
CA GLN A 67 10.36 -1.30 5.74
C GLN A 67 9.51 -2.57 5.52
N ALA A 68 8.79 -3.04 6.53
CA ALA A 68 8.03 -4.29 6.46
C ALA A 68 6.95 -4.28 5.36
N ALA A 69 6.29 -3.14 5.10
CA ALA A 69 5.22 -3.08 4.12
C ALA A 69 5.70 -3.43 2.70
N ASN A 70 6.84 -2.91 2.26
CA ASN A 70 7.40 -3.26 0.95
C ASN A 70 7.75 -4.76 0.86
N LEU A 71 8.30 -5.35 1.94
CA LEU A 71 8.62 -6.77 1.95
C LEU A 71 7.36 -7.62 1.72
N TYR A 72 6.30 -7.36 2.47
CA TYR A 72 5.04 -8.08 2.29
C TYR A 72 4.41 -7.84 0.93
N ALA A 73 4.42 -6.58 0.45
CA ALA A 73 3.89 -6.23 -0.86
C ALA A 73 4.63 -6.96 -1.99
N ILE A 74 5.97 -6.98 -1.97
CA ILE A 74 6.76 -7.69 -2.99
C ILE A 74 6.48 -9.19 -2.93
N LYS A 75 6.44 -9.80 -1.73
CA LYS A 75 6.14 -11.22 -1.56
C LYS A 75 4.75 -11.61 -2.06
N MET A 76 3.76 -10.74 -1.92
CA MET A 76 2.42 -10.99 -2.46
C MET A 76 2.38 -10.75 -3.98
N ALA A 77 3.15 -9.78 -4.50
CA ALA A 77 3.27 -9.56 -5.93
C ALA A 77 3.93 -10.77 -6.64
N GLU A 78 4.95 -11.40 -6.03
CA GLU A 78 5.52 -12.66 -6.50
C GLU A 78 4.49 -13.81 -6.60
N ARG A 79 3.41 -13.71 -5.83
CA ARG A 79 2.29 -14.67 -5.84
C ARG A 79 1.16 -14.29 -6.81
N GLY A 80 1.37 -13.25 -7.62
CA GLY A 80 0.45 -12.88 -8.68
C GLY A 80 -0.55 -11.78 -8.32
N PHE A 81 -0.44 -11.13 -7.17
CA PHE A 81 -1.28 -10.00 -6.81
C PHE A 81 -0.69 -8.68 -7.34
N VAL A 82 -1.53 -7.71 -7.62
CA VAL A 82 -1.13 -6.30 -7.65
C VAL A 82 -1.06 -5.82 -6.20
N THR A 83 0.02 -5.17 -5.79
CA THR A 83 0.14 -4.74 -4.40
C THR A 83 0.53 -3.28 -4.28
N LEU A 84 0.07 -2.64 -3.21
CA LEU A 84 0.28 -1.23 -2.93
C LEU A 84 0.72 -1.07 -1.47
N ALA A 85 2.01 -0.83 -1.25
CA ALA A 85 2.54 -0.46 0.06
C ALA A 85 2.37 1.04 0.27
N ILE A 86 1.58 1.44 1.27
CA ILE A 86 1.26 2.84 1.54
C ILE A 86 2.07 3.38 2.73
N ASP A 87 2.47 4.65 2.66
CA ASP A 87 2.75 5.42 3.88
C ASP A 87 1.42 5.94 4.43
N LEU A 88 1.18 5.72 5.70
CA LEU A 88 0.04 6.36 6.36
C LEU A 88 0.27 7.87 6.43
N SER A 89 -0.80 8.67 6.39
CA SER A 89 -0.75 10.12 6.53
C SER A 89 0.15 10.53 7.70
N PHE A 90 0.87 11.63 7.57
CA PHE A 90 1.88 12.18 8.50
C PHE A 90 3.24 11.46 8.51
N TRP A 91 3.41 10.34 7.77
CA TRP A 91 4.63 9.53 7.74
C TRP A 91 5.21 9.41 6.33
N GLY A 92 6.51 9.17 6.25
CA GLY A 92 7.21 8.89 4.99
C GLY A 92 6.98 9.96 3.90
N ASP A 93 6.60 9.51 2.71
CA ASP A 93 6.29 10.35 1.57
C ASP A 93 4.85 10.91 1.58
N SER A 94 4.03 10.51 2.56
CA SER A 94 2.67 11.04 2.73
C SER A 94 2.67 12.41 3.40
N GLU A 95 1.66 13.20 3.08
CA GLU A 95 1.47 14.54 3.66
C GLU A 95 0.79 14.48 5.03
N GLY A 96 0.66 15.63 5.65
CA GLY A 96 0.02 15.86 6.93
C GLY A 96 0.95 16.52 7.93
N GLU A 97 0.39 17.46 8.70
CA GLU A 97 1.06 18.18 9.76
C GLU A 97 0.21 18.15 11.05
N PRO A 98 0.84 18.08 12.22
CA PRO A 98 2.28 17.91 12.45
C PRO A 98 2.77 16.52 12.03
N ARG A 99 4.02 16.42 11.58
CA ARG A 99 4.62 15.14 11.17
C ARG A 99 4.66 14.15 12.34
N ASN A 100 4.62 12.85 11.99
CA ASN A 100 4.68 11.73 12.95
C ASN A 100 3.50 11.70 13.95
N THR A 101 2.39 12.31 13.57
CA THR A 101 1.12 12.23 14.31
C THR A 101 0.43 10.90 14.02
N VAL A 102 -0.35 10.42 14.96
CA VAL A 102 -1.20 9.22 14.82
C VAL A 102 -2.66 9.64 14.85
N SER A 103 -3.41 9.32 13.79
CA SER A 103 -4.85 9.52 13.69
C SER A 103 -5.52 8.27 13.12
N PRO A 104 -6.15 7.44 13.96
CA PRO A 104 -6.79 6.20 13.52
C PRO A 104 -7.85 6.40 12.42
N GLU A 105 -8.61 7.49 12.49
CA GLU A 105 -9.66 7.82 11.51
C GLU A 105 -9.05 8.13 10.14
N ILE A 106 -8.00 8.95 10.12
CA ILE A 106 -7.30 9.30 8.88
C ILE A 106 -6.59 8.08 8.31
N TYR A 107 -6.03 7.22 9.16
CA TYR A 107 -5.36 6.00 8.72
C TYR A 107 -6.33 4.97 8.11
N ALA A 108 -7.54 4.83 8.70
CA ALA A 108 -8.59 4.01 8.08
C ALA A 108 -9.00 4.58 6.72
N GLU A 109 -9.07 5.91 6.60
CA GLU A 109 -9.34 6.60 5.34
C GLU A 109 -8.21 6.40 4.30
N ASP A 110 -6.94 6.36 4.72
CA ASP A 110 -5.83 6.11 3.80
C ASP A 110 -5.96 4.74 3.11
N PHE A 111 -6.49 3.72 3.82
CA PHE A 111 -6.84 2.43 3.21
C PHE A 111 -7.98 2.54 2.21
N SER A 112 -9.02 3.33 2.50
CA SER A 112 -10.13 3.58 1.58
C SER A 112 -9.67 4.35 0.34
N ALA A 113 -8.85 5.38 0.51
CA ALA A 113 -8.24 6.13 -0.60
C ALA A 113 -7.34 5.23 -1.47
N ALA A 114 -6.62 4.30 -0.87
CA ALA A 114 -5.84 3.30 -1.59
C ALA A 114 -6.74 2.35 -2.41
N ALA A 115 -7.91 1.97 -1.88
CA ALA A 115 -8.89 1.19 -2.62
C ALA A 115 -9.49 1.98 -3.79
N ASP A 116 -9.74 3.29 -3.63
CA ASP A 116 -10.13 4.19 -4.73
C ASP A 116 -9.08 4.20 -5.83
N PHE A 117 -7.82 4.45 -5.46
CA PHE A 117 -6.70 4.46 -6.39
C PHE A 117 -6.59 3.16 -7.17
N LEU A 118 -6.59 2.02 -6.48
CA LEU A 118 -6.49 0.69 -7.13
C LEU A 118 -7.70 0.42 -8.02
N GLY A 119 -8.91 0.79 -7.58
CA GLY A 119 -10.14 0.59 -8.33
C GLY A 119 -10.21 1.34 -9.67
N THR A 120 -9.36 2.35 -9.87
CA THR A 120 -9.24 3.08 -11.15
C THR A 120 -8.18 2.49 -12.10
N ARG A 121 -7.41 1.50 -11.66
CA ARG A 121 -6.36 0.89 -12.49
C ARG A 121 -6.94 -0.18 -13.40
N GLU A 122 -6.59 -0.14 -14.68
CA GLU A 122 -7.10 -1.08 -15.70
C GLU A 122 -6.68 -2.53 -15.42
N PHE A 123 -5.54 -2.73 -14.75
CA PHE A 123 -4.96 -4.02 -14.41
C PHE A 123 -5.42 -4.57 -13.05
N VAL A 124 -6.36 -3.91 -12.37
CA VAL A 124 -6.89 -4.36 -11.08
C VAL A 124 -8.28 -4.95 -11.23
N GLU A 125 -8.48 -6.15 -10.68
CA GLU A 125 -9.80 -6.74 -10.49
C GLU A 125 -10.49 -6.09 -9.29
N ARG A 126 -11.44 -5.21 -9.55
CA ARG A 126 -12.11 -4.38 -8.52
C ARG A 126 -12.85 -5.19 -7.46
N SER A 127 -13.33 -6.37 -7.82
CA SER A 127 -14.04 -7.26 -6.88
C SER A 127 -13.09 -8.03 -5.96
N GLY A 128 -11.77 -7.91 -6.16
CA GLY A 128 -10.74 -8.65 -5.44
C GLY A 128 -9.73 -7.74 -4.72
N ILE A 129 -10.15 -6.63 -4.12
CA ILE A 129 -9.26 -5.76 -3.34
C ILE A 129 -9.29 -6.21 -1.88
N GLY A 130 -8.11 -6.44 -1.30
CA GLY A 130 -7.93 -6.77 0.11
C GLY A 130 -6.86 -5.90 0.78
N ALA A 131 -6.66 -6.10 2.07
CA ALA A 131 -5.66 -5.38 2.84
C ALA A 131 -4.84 -6.30 3.74
N ILE A 132 -3.57 -5.98 3.92
CA ILE A 132 -2.70 -6.53 4.97
C ILE A 132 -2.29 -5.38 5.87
N GLY A 133 -2.63 -5.48 7.14
CA GLY A 133 -2.21 -4.53 8.16
C GLY A 133 -1.17 -5.14 9.10
N ILE A 134 -0.01 -4.50 9.19
CA ILE A 134 1.10 -4.95 10.03
C ILE A 134 1.12 -4.12 11.30
N CYS A 135 1.13 -4.77 12.47
CA CYS A 135 1.12 -4.13 13.79
C CYS A 135 -0.07 -3.14 13.91
N GLY A 136 0.15 -1.86 14.16
CA GLY A 136 -0.90 -0.84 14.24
C GLY A 136 -1.79 -0.74 13.00
N SER A 137 -1.23 -0.94 11.81
CA SER A 137 -2.03 -0.98 10.58
C SER A 137 -3.06 -2.12 10.54
N GLY A 138 -2.90 -3.16 11.35
CA GLY A 138 -3.90 -4.23 11.49
C GLY A 138 -5.24 -3.67 11.94
N SER A 139 -5.26 -2.88 13.01
CA SER A 139 -6.49 -2.26 13.52
C SER A 139 -7.08 -1.24 12.53
N PHE A 140 -6.24 -0.46 11.83
CA PHE A 140 -6.71 0.51 10.86
C PHE A 140 -7.30 -0.15 9.61
N ALA A 141 -6.70 -1.22 9.10
CA ALA A 141 -7.23 -2.00 7.99
C ALA A 141 -8.58 -2.66 8.35
N VAL A 142 -8.72 -3.20 9.56
CA VAL A 142 -10.00 -3.74 10.07
C VAL A 142 -11.04 -2.63 10.18
N SER A 143 -10.67 -1.46 10.69
CA SER A 143 -11.57 -0.30 10.81
C SER A 143 -12.04 0.18 9.43
N ALA A 144 -11.14 0.26 8.45
CA ALA A 144 -11.49 0.58 7.07
C ALA A 144 -12.46 -0.45 6.46
N ALA A 145 -12.19 -1.75 6.63
CA ALA A 145 -13.04 -2.80 6.08
C ALA A 145 -14.45 -2.86 6.68
N LYS A 146 -14.64 -2.35 7.90
CA LYS A 146 -16.00 -2.22 8.51
C LYS A 146 -16.90 -1.27 7.74
N ILE A 147 -16.34 -0.26 7.11
CA ILE A 147 -17.09 0.83 6.46
C ILE A 147 -16.93 0.83 4.95
N ASP A 148 -15.88 0.23 4.43
CA ASP A 148 -15.59 0.18 3.00
C ASP A 148 -15.81 -1.22 2.42
N PRO A 149 -16.95 -1.47 1.75
CA PRO A 149 -17.30 -2.79 1.22
C PRO A 149 -16.40 -3.24 0.05
N ARG A 150 -15.52 -2.40 -0.45
CA ARG A 150 -14.56 -2.75 -1.50
C ARG A 150 -13.42 -3.60 -0.96
N LEU A 151 -13.10 -3.47 0.33
CA LEU A 151 -12.13 -4.33 1.01
C LEU A 151 -12.77 -5.69 1.33
N LYS A 152 -12.49 -6.68 0.47
CA LYS A 152 -13.13 -8.00 0.51
C LYS A 152 -12.47 -8.98 1.48
N ALA A 153 -11.22 -8.74 1.82
CA ALA A 153 -10.46 -9.56 2.74
C ALA A 153 -9.47 -8.71 3.52
N VAL A 154 -9.26 -9.04 4.77
CA VAL A 154 -8.24 -8.40 5.62
C VAL A 154 -7.41 -9.48 6.29
N ALA A 155 -6.09 -9.35 6.20
CA ALA A 155 -5.14 -10.11 6.99
C ALA A 155 -4.39 -9.17 7.94
N THR A 156 -4.15 -9.61 9.14
CA THR A 156 -3.37 -8.86 10.13
C THR A 156 -2.15 -9.64 10.55
N VAL A 157 -1.05 -8.93 10.76
CA VAL A 157 0.22 -9.50 11.19
C VAL A 157 0.63 -8.80 12.47
N SER A 158 0.70 -9.56 13.57
CA SER A 158 1.04 -9.01 14.90
C SER A 158 0.20 -7.76 15.23
N MET A 159 -1.10 -7.85 15.00
CA MET A 159 -2.03 -6.73 15.17
C MET A 159 -1.99 -6.22 16.61
N TYR A 160 -1.97 -4.91 16.73
CA TYR A 160 -2.11 -4.17 17.98
C TYR A 160 -3.42 -3.40 17.99
#